data_9acde54c7549f85abb3730e510497ba0
#
_entry.id   9acde54c7549f85abb3730e510497ba0
#
_cell.length_a   1.000
_cell.length_b   1.000
_cell.length_c   1.000
_cell.angle_alpha   90.00
_cell.angle_beta   90.00
_cell.angle_gamma   90.00
#
_symmetry.space_group_name_H-M   'P 1'
#
loop_
_entity.id
_entity.type
_entity.pdbx_description
1 polymer ?
#
loop_
_entity_poly.entity_id
_entity_poly.type
_entity_poly.pdbx_seq_one_letter_code
_entity_poly.pdbx_strand_id
1 'polypeptide(L)'
;RASHDVGLGEQISKFMKRIGKADRVFVILSDKYLKSPFCMFELSEIWRNSRHEDEEFLNRIRIYTLSCAKIWTPVDRARYAIEWKKRHDQLEALVKEHGYGILGEKDSLALRRMRDFSQSVGDLLATVADVHQPRGFEDLVTYGFAD
;
A
#
# COMPACT_ATOMS: atom_id res chain seq x y z
N ARG A 1 8.16 -14.90 -15.18
CA ARG A 1 7.63 -13.96 -14.22
C ARG A 1 7.98 -12.51 -14.50
N ALA A 2 9.08 -12.29 -15.15
CA ALA A 2 9.48 -10.95 -15.53
C ALA A 2 8.40 -10.25 -16.37
N SER A 3 7.68 -11.02 -17.17
CA SER A 3 6.57 -10.52 -17.98
C SER A 3 5.45 -9.87 -17.16
N HIS A 4 5.46 -10.10 -15.87
CA HIS A 4 4.41 -9.57 -14.99
C HIS A 4 4.55 -8.09 -14.72
N ASP A 5 5.74 -7.53 -14.93
CA ASP A 5 6.01 -6.16 -14.54
C ASP A 5 5.11 -5.16 -15.25
N VAL A 6 4.76 -5.41 -16.50
CA VAL A 6 3.95 -4.49 -17.28
C VAL A 6 2.47 -4.60 -16.97
N GLY A 7 1.97 -5.83 -16.86
CA GLY A 7 0.55 -6.07 -16.66
C GLY A 7 0.11 -6.22 -15.21
N LEU A 8 1.07 -6.34 -14.29
CA LEU A 8 0.75 -6.68 -12.91
C LEU A 8 -0.12 -5.63 -12.22
N GLY A 9 0.18 -4.35 -12.42
CA GLY A 9 -0.63 -3.28 -11.83
C GLY A 9 -2.06 -3.30 -12.33
N GLU A 10 -2.27 -3.55 -13.63
CA GLU A 10 -3.60 -3.68 -14.20
C GLU A 10 -4.31 -4.92 -13.69
N GLN A 11 -3.59 -6.04 -13.56
CA GLN A 11 -4.13 -7.27 -13.03
C GLN A 11 -4.56 -7.10 -11.58
N ILE A 12 -3.76 -6.42 -10.78
CA ILE A 12 -4.11 -6.11 -9.39
C ILE A 12 -5.36 -5.25 -9.34
N SER A 13 -5.45 -4.19 -10.16
CA SER A 13 -6.63 -3.35 -10.23
C SER A 13 -7.87 -4.13 -10.59
N LYS A 14 -7.79 -4.99 -11.61
CA LYS A 14 -8.91 -5.84 -12.02
C LYS A 14 -9.30 -6.81 -10.92
N PHE A 15 -8.32 -7.39 -10.26
CA PHE A 15 -8.55 -8.29 -9.14
C PHE A 15 -9.28 -7.57 -8.01
N MET A 16 -8.82 -6.38 -7.65
CA MET A 16 -9.46 -5.57 -6.61
C MET A 16 -10.91 -5.23 -6.95
N LYS A 17 -11.19 -4.94 -8.21
CA LYS A 17 -12.56 -4.64 -8.65
C LYS A 17 -13.47 -5.86 -8.58
N ARG A 18 -12.91 -7.07 -8.76
CA ARG A 18 -13.69 -8.31 -8.70
C ARG A 18 -13.87 -8.81 -7.28
N ILE A 19 -13.01 -8.38 -6.35
CA ILE A 19 -13.17 -8.74 -4.95
C ILE A 19 -14.44 -8.08 -4.43
N GLY A 20 -15.44 -8.87 -4.10
CA GLY A 20 -16.64 -8.37 -3.47
C GLY A 20 -16.40 -7.93 -2.05
N LYS A 21 -17.38 -7.25 -1.48
CA LYS A 21 -17.28 -6.78 -0.09
C LYS A 21 -17.11 -7.90 0.93
N ALA A 22 -17.56 -9.11 0.59
CA ALA A 22 -17.43 -10.26 1.45
C ALA A 22 -16.05 -10.92 1.40
N ASP A 23 -15.26 -10.61 0.36
CA ASP A 23 -13.95 -11.21 0.18
C ASP A 23 -12.91 -10.51 1.06
N ARG A 24 -11.94 -11.30 1.51
CA ARG A 24 -10.87 -10.82 2.36
C ARG A 24 -9.52 -11.01 1.70
N VAL A 25 -8.66 -10.01 1.88
CA VAL A 25 -7.30 -10.05 1.37
C VAL A 25 -6.35 -10.17 2.56
N PHE A 26 -5.45 -11.15 2.49
CA PHE A 26 -4.43 -11.35 3.52
C PHE A 26 -3.16 -10.62 3.08
N VAL A 27 -2.62 -9.82 3.99
CA VAL A 27 -1.40 -9.04 3.72
C VAL A 27 -0.38 -9.32 4.82
N ILE A 28 0.83 -9.66 4.40
CA ILE A 28 1.98 -9.74 5.30
C ILE A 28 2.78 -8.46 5.13
N LEU A 29 2.72 -7.61 6.13
CA LEU A 29 3.29 -6.28 6.08
C LEU A 29 4.74 -6.33 6.55
N SER A 30 5.66 -6.06 5.64
CA SER A 30 7.09 -5.98 5.93
C SER A 30 7.62 -4.60 5.57
N ASP A 31 8.83 -4.27 6.01
CA ASP A 31 9.48 -3.05 5.58
C ASP A 31 9.59 -3.00 4.06
N LYS A 32 9.96 -4.11 3.44
CA LYS A 32 10.08 -4.20 2.00
C LYS A 32 8.73 -4.00 1.29
N TYR A 33 7.65 -4.55 1.87
CA TYR A 33 6.29 -4.35 1.35
C TYR A 33 5.95 -2.87 1.31
N LEU A 34 6.21 -2.16 2.40
CA LEU A 34 5.88 -0.74 2.53
C LEU A 34 6.72 0.16 1.62
N LYS A 35 7.82 -0.35 1.09
CA LYS A 35 8.69 0.36 0.15
C LYS A 35 8.53 -0.12 -1.29
N SER A 36 7.63 -1.07 -1.54
CA SER A 36 7.38 -1.61 -2.87
C SER A 36 6.26 -0.84 -3.56
N PRO A 37 6.48 -0.32 -4.78
CA PRO A 37 5.42 0.37 -5.51
C PRO A 37 4.19 -0.49 -5.76
N PHE A 38 4.38 -1.75 -6.13
CA PHE A 38 3.25 -2.66 -6.38
C PHE A 38 2.46 -2.96 -5.12
N CYS A 39 3.17 -3.21 -4.02
CA CYS A 39 2.52 -3.52 -2.76
C CYS A 39 1.76 -2.30 -2.20
N MET A 40 2.36 -1.13 -2.30
CA MET A 40 1.70 0.10 -1.87
C MET A 40 0.52 0.47 -2.76
N PHE A 41 0.63 0.18 -4.06
CA PHE A 41 -0.51 0.37 -4.95
C PHE A 41 -1.68 -0.52 -4.54
N GLU A 42 -1.41 -1.80 -4.27
CA GLU A 42 -2.43 -2.75 -3.83
C GLU A 42 -3.10 -2.28 -2.54
N LEU A 43 -2.30 -1.95 -1.54
CA LEU A 43 -2.81 -1.51 -0.25
C LEU A 43 -3.61 -0.21 -0.36
N SER A 44 -3.11 0.73 -1.15
CA SER A 44 -3.79 2.01 -1.36
C SER A 44 -5.10 1.85 -2.12
N GLU A 45 -5.18 0.88 -3.05
CA GLU A 45 -6.43 0.61 -3.76
C GLU A 45 -7.49 0.03 -2.81
N ILE A 46 -7.09 -0.87 -1.92
CA ILE A 46 -8.01 -1.40 -0.91
C ILE A 46 -8.50 -0.27 -0.01
N TRP A 47 -7.59 0.60 0.42
CA TRP A 47 -7.90 1.75 1.26
C TRP A 47 -8.88 2.70 0.57
N ARG A 48 -8.62 3.01 -0.69
CA ARG A 48 -9.48 3.90 -1.48
C ARG A 48 -10.85 3.26 -1.74
N ASN A 49 -10.90 1.97 -2.06
CA ASN A 49 -12.16 1.27 -2.29
C ASN A 49 -12.99 1.16 -1.02
N SER A 50 -12.37 1.30 0.14
CA SER A 50 -13.04 1.37 1.43
C SER A 50 -13.47 2.79 1.78
N ARG A 51 -13.31 3.74 0.86
CA ARG A 51 -13.64 5.16 1.02
C ARG A 51 -12.92 5.80 2.19
N HIS A 52 -11.73 5.31 2.50
CA HIS A 52 -10.92 5.73 3.65
C HIS A 52 -11.65 5.55 4.99
N GLU A 53 -12.60 4.64 5.04
CA GLU A 53 -13.31 4.29 6.27
C GLU A 53 -12.62 3.10 6.93
N ASP A 54 -12.18 3.27 8.17
CA ASP A 54 -11.41 2.27 8.90
C ASP A 54 -12.14 0.93 8.99
N GLU A 55 -13.42 0.97 9.34
CA GLU A 55 -14.22 -0.25 9.50
C GLU A 55 -14.32 -1.02 8.19
N GLU A 56 -14.63 -0.34 7.10
CA GLU A 56 -14.75 -0.97 5.79
C GLU A 56 -13.41 -1.54 5.33
N PHE A 57 -12.33 -0.80 5.55
CA PHE A 57 -10.99 -1.24 5.21
C PHE A 57 -10.63 -2.52 5.98
N LEU A 58 -10.87 -2.52 7.29
CA LEU A 58 -10.52 -3.63 8.15
C LEU A 58 -11.39 -4.86 7.92
N ASN A 59 -12.59 -4.68 7.38
CA ASN A 59 -13.42 -5.80 6.98
C ASN A 59 -12.89 -6.53 5.75
N ARG A 60 -12.16 -5.81 4.89
CA ARG A 60 -11.62 -6.37 3.66
C ARG A 60 -10.24 -6.98 3.81
N ILE A 61 -9.49 -6.54 4.79
CA ILE A 61 -8.07 -6.87 4.90
C ILE A 61 -7.77 -7.54 6.23
N ARG A 62 -6.88 -8.53 6.17
CA ARG A 62 -6.32 -9.19 7.35
C ARG A 62 -4.82 -9.06 7.29
N ILE A 63 -4.25 -8.41 8.28
CA ILE A 63 -2.85 -8.01 8.26
C ILE A 63 -2.06 -8.72 9.34
N TYR A 64 -0.92 -9.25 8.95
CA TYR A 64 0.12 -9.70 9.87
C TYR A 64 1.34 -8.82 9.65
N THR A 65 1.73 -8.07 10.69
CA THR A 65 2.85 -7.13 10.61
C THR A 65 4.11 -7.79 11.13
N LEU A 66 5.11 -7.88 10.26
CA LEU A 66 6.42 -8.40 10.66
C LEU A 66 7.18 -7.38 11.50
N SER A 67 8.11 -7.85 12.31
CA SER A 67 8.87 -6.97 13.22
C SER A 67 9.72 -5.93 12.49
N CYS A 68 10.09 -6.20 11.23
CA CYS A 68 10.85 -5.24 10.44
C CYS A 68 10.02 -4.06 9.95
N ALA A 69 8.69 -4.17 9.96
CA ALA A 69 7.80 -3.07 9.58
C ALA A 69 7.52 -2.22 10.83
N LYS A 70 8.20 -1.10 10.94
CA LYS A 70 8.06 -0.20 12.09
C LYS A 70 6.93 0.79 11.81
N ILE A 71 5.76 0.51 12.38
CA ILE A 71 4.56 1.33 12.15
C ILE A 71 3.89 1.80 13.44
N TRP A 72 4.47 1.50 14.60
CA TRP A 72 3.78 1.60 15.87
C TRP A 72 3.73 3.00 16.48
N THR A 73 4.64 3.88 16.06
CA THR A 73 4.67 5.26 16.54
C THR A 73 4.43 6.24 15.40
N PRO A 74 3.98 7.47 15.70
CA PRO A 74 3.85 8.49 14.65
C PRO A 74 5.16 8.75 13.89
N VAL A 75 6.29 8.71 14.59
CA VAL A 75 7.61 8.90 13.95
C VAL A 75 7.88 7.76 12.96
N ASP A 76 7.60 6.53 13.37
CA ASP A 76 7.81 5.37 12.50
C ASP A 76 6.96 5.48 11.23
N ARG A 77 5.70 5.84 11.38
CA ARG A 77 4.80 6.00 10.24
C ARG A 77 5.23 7.15 9.33
N ALA A 78 5.66 8.25 9.94
CA ALA A 78 6.14 9.40 9.17
C ALA A 78 7.37 9.07 8.33
N ARG A 79 8.21 8.13 8.76
CA ARG A 79 9.37 7.70 7.99
C ARG A 79 8.97 7.09 6.65
N TYR A 80 7.87 6.34 6.61
CA TYR A 80 7.37 5.79 5.35
C TYR A 80 6.78 6.88 4.46
N ALA A 81 6.08 7.84 5.04
CA ALA A 81 5.59 8.99 4.27
C ALA A 81 6.75 9.80 3.66
N ILE A 82 7.81 9.99 4.43
CA ILE A 82 9.01 10.69 3.97
C ILE A 82 9.69 9.92 2.84
N GLU A 83 9.78 8.61 2.96
CA GLU A 83 10.37 7.77 1.91
C GLU A 83 9.66 7.96 0.57
N TRP A 84 8.32 7.93 0.58
CA TRP A 84 7.53 8.09 -0.64
C TRP A 84 7.57 9.52 -1.17
N LYS A 85 7.56 10.51 -0.28
CA LYS A 85 7.72 11.90 -0.66
C LYS A 85 9.08 12.15 -1.32
N LYS A 86 10.13 11.59 -0.75
CA LYS A 86 11.48 11.70 -1.30
C LYS A 86 11.57 11.12 -2.70
N ARG A 87 10.99 9.93 -2.92
CA ARG A 87 10.97 9.30 -4.24
C ARG A 87 10.19 10.15 -5.24
N HIS A 88 9.05 10.67 -4.82
CA HIS A 88 8.25 11.57 -5.64
C HIS A 88 9.05 12.81 -6.04
N ASP A 89 9.67 13.46 -5.06
CA ASP A 89 10.38 14.71 -5.28
C ASP A 89 11.59 14.51 -6.21
N GLN A 90 12.29 13.40 -6.09
CA GLN A 90 13.41 13.07 -6.97
C GLN A 90 12.95 12.93 -8.42
N LEU A 91 11.86 12.23 -8.65
CA LEU A 91 11.33 12.03 -9.99
C LEU A 91 10.75 13.32 -10.55
N GLU A 92 10.04 14.08 -9.71
CA GLU A 92 9.47 15.36 -10.12
C GLU A 92 10.55 16.36 -10.51
N ALA A 93 11.67 16.38 -9.80
CA ALA A 93 12.80 17.26 -10.15
C ALA A 93 13.34 16.97 -11.55
N LEU A 94 13.44 15.70 -11.91
CA LEU A 94 13.86 15.31 -13.26
C LEU A 94 12.86 15.77 -14.33
N VAL A 95 11.58 15.63 -14.02
CA VAL A 95 10.52 16.07 -14.93
C VAL A 95 10.54 17.58 -15.12
N LYS A 96 10.74 18.33 -14.05
CA LYS A 96 10.81 19.78 -14.13
C LYS A 96 12.01 20.25 -14.96
N GLU A 97 13.12 19.53 -14.87
CA GLU A 97 14.32 19.86 -15.61
C GLU A 97 14.21 19.47 -17.09
N HIS A 98 13.63 18.31 -17.39
CA HIS A 98 13.66 17.72 -18.74
C HIS A 98 12.30 17.63 -19.43
N GLY A 99 11.20 17.93 -18.73
CA GLY A 99 9.86 17.83 -19.27
C GLY A 99 9.20 16.49 -19.03
N TYR A 100 7.89 16.46 -19.07
CA TYR A 100 7.11 15.24 -18.79
C TYR A 100 7.31 14.13 -19.81
N GLY A 101 7.72 14.47 -21.01
CA GLY A 101 7.94 13.49 -22.08
C GLY A 101 9.00 12.44 -21.77
N ILE A 102 9.88 12.69 -20.80
CA ILE A 102 10.95 11.75 -20.46
C ILE A 102 10.44 10.49 -19.74
N LEU A 103 9.25 10.56 -19.15
CA LEU A 103 8.76 9.47 -18.31
C LEU A 103 7.99 8.39 -19.06
N GLY A 104 7.25 8.75 -20.10
CA GLY A 104 6.27 7.82 -20.66
C GLY A 104 5.07 7.67 -19.75
N GLU A 105 4.06 6.92 -20.20
CA GLU A 105 2.78 6.81 -19.48
C GLU A 105 2.87 6.13 -18.14
N LYS A 106 3.64 5.04 -18.07
CA LYS A 106 3.75 4.25 -16.83
C LYS A 106 4.43 5.00 -15.72
N ASP A 107 5.52 5.68 -16.03
CA ASP A 107 6.28 6.42 -15.04
C ASP A 107 5.58 7.70 -14.65
N SER A 108 4.79 8.30 -15.55
CA SER A 108 3.93 9.44 -15.20
C SER A 108 2.85 9.01 -14.20
N LEU A 109 2.30 7.83 -14.38
CA LEU A 109 1.33 7.28 -13.42
C LEU A 109 2.01 6.97 -12.08
N ALA A 110 3.23 6.41 -12.14
CA ALA A 110 4.01 6.14 -10.94
C ALA A 110 4.28 7.41 -10.14
N LEU A 111 4.58 8.51 -10.82
CA LEU A 111 4.81 9.80 -10.15
C LEU A 111 3.57 10.24 -9.36
N ARG A 112 2.38 10.14 -9.95
CA ARG A 112 1.15 10.48 -9.25
C ARG A 112 0.88 9.56 -8.07
N ARG A 113 1.14 8.26 -8.22
CA ARG A 113 0.96 7.29 -7.15
C ARG A 113 1.90 7.55 -5.98
N MET A 114 3.13 7.92 -6.25
CA MET A 114 4.10 8.27 -5.19
C MET A 114 3.61 9.45 -4.37
N ARG A 115 3.01 10.44 -5.02
CA ARG A 115 2.41 11.58 -4.32
C ARG A 115 1.30 11.11 -3.41
N ASP A 116 0.39 10.30 -3.95
CA ASP A 116 -0.76 9.82 -3.20
C ASP A 116 -0.33 8.97 -2.01
N PHE A 117 0.69 8.09 -2.20
CA PHE A 117 1.23 7.29 -1.12
C PHE A 117 1.80 8.15 -0.01
N SER A 118 2.57 9.18 -0.37
CA SER A 118 3.19 10.06 0.62
C SER A 118 2.16 10.78 1.48
N GLN A 119 0.98 11.05 0.92
CA GLN A 119 -0.08 11.77 1.61
C GLN A 119 -0.99 10.85 2.42
N SER A 120 -1.15 9.60 2.01
CA SER A 120 -2.12 8.69 2.62
C SER A 120 -1.50 7.63 3.54
N VAL A 121 -0.21 7.35 3.41
CA VAL A 121 0.40 6.23 4.14
C VAL A 121 0.36 6.44 5.66
N GLY A 122 0.46 7.66 6.13
CA GLY A 122 0.39 7.95 7.56
C GLY A 122 -0.94 7.51 8.17
N ASP A 123 -2.05 7.92 7.56
CA ASP A 123 -3.38 7.55 8.04
C ASP A 123 -3.65 6.06 7.90
N LEU A 124 -3.26 5.50 6.75
CA LEU A 124 -3.43 4.08 6.51
C LEU A 124 -2.68 3.24 7.54
N LEU A 125 -1.42 3.58 7.82
CA LEU A 125 -0.62 2.86 8.80
C LEU A 125 -1.10 3.09 10.23
N ALA A 126 -1.64 4.26 10.53
CA ALA A 126 -2.23 4.52 11.84
C ALA A 126 -3.43 3.59 12.07
N THR A 127 -4.29 3.44 11.06
CA THR A 127 -5.42 2.51 11.11
C THR A 127 -4.94 1.09 11.34
N VAL A 128 -3.91 0.66 10.63
CA VAL A 128 -3.34 -0.68 10.78
C VAL A 128 -2.76 -0.88 12.18
N ALA A 129 -2.04 0.12 12.70
CA ALA A 129 -1.38 0.02 13.99
C ALA A 129 -2.37 -0.04 15.16
N ASP A 130 -3.55 0.55 15.00
CA ASP A 130 -4.58 0.57 16.04
C ASP A 130 -5.32 -0.76 16.16
N VAL A 131 -5.13 -1.68 15.23
CA VAL A 131 -5.82 -2.96 15.22
C VAL A 131 -5.01 -4.00 15.99
N HIS A 132 -5.71 -4.91 16.67
CA HIS A 132 -5.06 -6.04 17.31
C HIS A 132 -4.39 -6.92 16.24
N GLN A 133 -3.08 -7.10 16.38
CA GLN A 133 -2.30 -7.89 15.41
C GLN A 133 -2.13 -9.33 15.90
N PRO A 134 -2.22 -10.32 14.99
CA PRO A 134 -1.91 -11.70 15.35
C PRO A 134 -0.44 -11.85 15.72
N ARG A 135 -0.15 -12.75 16.66
CA ARG A 135 1.21 -12.96 17.16
C ARG A 135 2.02 -13.93 16.31
N GLY A 136 1.36 -14.72 15.48
CA GLY A 136 2.02 -15.69 14.63
C GLY A 136 1.11 -16.13 13.52
N PHE A 137 1.62 -17.02 12.67
CA PHE A 137 0.88 -17.47 11.50
C PHE A 137 -0.42 -18.17 11.85
N GLU A 138 -0.42 -19.00 12.90
CA GLU A 138 -1.63 -19.70 13.34
C GLU A 138 -2.68 -18.72 13.79
N ASP A 139 -2.29 -17.69 14.54
CA ASP A 139 -3.19 -16.63 14.97
C ASP A 139 -3.72 -15.85 13.76
N LEU A 140 -2.89 -15.65 12.75
CA LEU A 140 -3.32 -14.99 11.52
C LEU A 140 -4.44 -15.78 10.84
N VAL A 141 -4.29 -17.09 10.75
CA VAL A 141 -5.30 -17.95 10.13
C VAL A 141 -6.62 -17.87 10.92
N THR A 142 -6.55 -18.00 12.22
CA THR A 142 -7.73 -17.92 13.09
C THR A 142 -8.39 -16.54 12.96
N TYR A 143 -7.61 -15.49 13.10
CA TYR A 143 -8.09 -14.11 12.97
C TYR A 143 -8.68 -13.83 11.59
N GLY A 144 -8.03 -14.32 10.54
CA GLY A 144 -8.43 -14.06 9.17
C GLY A 144 -9.76 -14.70 8.79
N PHE A 145 -10.12 -15.81 9.41
CA PHE A 145 -11.36 -16.52 9.13
C PHE A 145 -12.45 -16.28 10.20
N ALA A 146 -12.16 -15.45 11.19
CA ALA A 146 -13.17 -15.06 12.18
C ALA A 146 -14.20 -14.12 11.54
N ASP A 147 -15.43 -14.24 12.01
CA ASP A 147 -16.55 -13.40 11.53
C ASP A 147 -16.51 -11.96 12.08
#